data_9ad6225b37cd7c7ba955998c36ea1458
#
_entry.id   9ad6225b37cd7c7ba955998c36ea1458
#
_cell.length_a   1.000
_cell.length_b   1.000
_cell.length_c   1.000
_cell.angle_alpha   90.00
_cell.angle_beta   90.00
_cell.angle_gamma   90.00
#
_symmetry.space_group_name_H-M   'P 1'
#
loop_
_entity.id
_entity.type
_entity.pdbx_description
1 polymer ?
#
loop_
_entity_poly.entity_id
_entity_poly.type
_entity_poly.pdbx_seq_one_letter_code
_entity_poly.pdbx_strand_id
1 'polypeptide(L)'
;DRNPSEVRLLVQIQRNGGWVTEKDITIKGKTTSQYLASVVVGNLPPRPFNIRMRRMTPDSTTDQLQNKTLWSSYTEIIDVKQCYPNTALVGVQVDSEQFGSQQVSRNYHLRGRILQVPSNYNPQTRQYSGIWDGTFKPAYSNNMAWCLWDMLTHPRYGMGKRLGAADVDKWALYVIGQKCDQSVPDGFGGTEPRITCNAYLTTQRKAWDVLSDFCSAMR
;
A
#
# COMPACT_ATOMS: atom_id res chain seq x y z
N ASP A 1 19.00 -42.82 0.69
CA ASP A 1 18.70 -41.95 -0.46
C ASP A 1 17.22 -41.93 -0.71
N ARG A 2 16.64 -40.69 -0.77
CA ARG A 2 15.23 -40.52 -1.07
C ARG A 2 15.09 -40.13 -2.54
N ASN A 3 14.31 -40.89 -3.28
CA ASN A 3 14.00 -40.58 -4.67
C ASN A 3 12.90 -39.53 -4.74
N PRO A 4 12.96 -38.59 -5.69
CA PRO A 4 11.86 -37.67 -5.93
C PRO A 4 10.62 -38.43 -6.41
N SER A 5 9.45 -37.96 -6.01
CA SER A 5 8.17 -38.49 -6.50
C SER A 5 7.43 -37.45 -7.31
N GLU A 6 6.46 -37.90 -8.11
CA GLU A 6 5.65 -37.01 -8.92
C GLU A 6 4.17 -37.40 -8.85
N VAL A 7 3.33 -36.39 -8.95
CA VAL A 7 1.88 -36.56 -9.05
C VAL A 7 1.37 -35.75 -10.23
N ARG A 8 0.69 -36.40 -11.16
CA ARG A 8 0.06 -35.73 -12.31
C ARG A 8 -1.39 -35.47 -12.04
N LEU A 9 -1.81 -34.23 -12.31
CA LEU A 9 -3.15 -33.71 -12.09
C LEU A 9 -3.68 -33.02 -13.35
N LEU A 10 -4.93 -33.24 -13.68
CA LEU A 10 -5.66 -32.46 -14.66
C LEU A 10 -6.59 -31.49 -13.95
N VAL A 11 -6.53 -30.22 -14.32
CA VAL A 11 -7.49 -29.22 -13.92
C VAL A 11 -8.49 -29.03 -15.05
N GLN A 12 -9.76 -29.28 -14.78
CA GLN A 12 -10.82 -29.27 -15.79
C GLN A 12 -11.93 -28.32 -15.40
N ILE A 13 -12.47 -27.63 -16.40
CA ILE A 13 -13.62 -26.73 -16.28
C ILE A 13 -14.75 -27.28 -17.14
N GLN A 14 -15.98 -27.23 -16.62
CA GLN A 14 -17.15 -27.60 -17.39
C GLN A 14 -17.52 -26.45 -18.32
N ARG A 15 -17.49 -26.71 -19.63
CA ARG A 15 -17.85 -25.78 -20.69
C ARG A 15 -18.92 -26.43 -21.58
N ASN A 16 -20.03 -25.74 -21.79
CA ASN A 16 -21.15 -26.27 -22.62
C ASN A 16 -21.54 -27.71 -22.28
N GLY A 17 -21.56 -28.01 -20.98
CA GLY A 17 -21.93 -29.34 -20.49
C GLY A 17 -20.82 -30.39 -20.50
N GLY A 18 -19.70 -30.13 -21.16
CA GLY A 18 -18.54 -31.02 -21.23
C GLY A 18 -17.37 -30.60 -20.36
N TRP A 19 -16.54 -31.54 -19.94
CA TRP A 19 -15.32 -31.25 -19.19
C TRP A 19 -14.15 -31.02 -20.14
N VAL A 20 -13.53 -29.84 -20.04
CA VAL A 20 -12.36 -29.44 -20.81
C VAL A 20 -11.14 -29.38 -19.89
N THR A 21 -10.04 -29.99 -20.32
CA THR A 21 -8.76 -29.92 -19.59
C THR A 21 -8.08 -28.58 -19.86
N GLU A 22 -8.04 -27.73 -18.86
CA GLU A 22 -7.41 -26.40 -18.94
C GLU A 22 -5.92 -26.48 -18.61
N LYS A 23 -5.53 -27.34 -17.66
CA LYS A 23 -4.15 -27.55 -17.26
C LYS A 23 -3.88 -29.02 -17.02
N ASP A 24 -2.73 -29.46 -17.48
CA ASP A 24 -2.14 -30.77 -17.19
C ASP A 24 -0.81 -30.50 -16.50
N ILE A 25 -0.75 -30.76 -15.20
CA ILE A 25 0.37 -30.42 -14.35
C ILE A 25 0.99 -31.66 -13.70
N THR A 26 2.30 -31.65 -13.56
CA THR A 26 3.02 -32.67 -12.80
C THR A 26 3.77 -31.99 -11.67
N ILE A 27 3.36 -32.30 -10.44
CA ILE A 27 4.03 -31.83 -9.23
C ILE A 27 5.14 -32.82 -8.91
N LYS A 28 6.39 -32.32 -8.90
CA LYS A 28 7.57 -33.12 -8.54
C LYS A 28 8.15 -32.60 -7.24
N GLY A 29 8.48 -33.48 -6.35
CA GLY A 29 9.03 -33.10 -5.06
C GLY A 29 9.79 -34.21 -4.36
N LYS A 30 10.64 -33.81 -3.43
CA LYS A 30 11.40 -34.67 -2.52
C LYS A 30 11.41 -33.99 -1.15
N THR A 31 10.42 -34.32 -0.35
CA THR A 31 10.26 -33.69 0.98
C THR A 31 9.74 -34.72 1.99
N THR A 32 9.93 -34.43 3.26
CA THR A 32 9.34 -35.18 4.39
C THR A 32 8.16 -34.46 5.01
N SER A 33 7.82 -33.29 4.53
CA SER A 33 6.70 -32.49 4.99
C SER A 33 5.69 -32.28 3.87
N GLN A 34 4.60 -31.61 4.17
CA GLN A 34 3.64 -31.21 3.16
C GLN A 34 4.30 -30.35 2.08
N TYR A 35 4.01 -30.69 0.84
CA TYR A 35 4.47 -29.96 -0.33
C TYR A 35 3.29 -29.18 -0.94
N LEU A 36 3.40 -27.87 -0.97
CA LEU A 36 2.36 -26.99 -1.50
C LEU A 36 2.69 -26.67 -2.97
N ALA A 37 1.68 -26.78 -3.82
CA ALA A 37 1.75 -26.36 -5.21
C ALA A 37 0.49 -25.57 -5.56
N SER A 38 0.62 -24.62 -6.46
CA SER A 38 -0.51 -23.84 -6.97
C SER A 38 -0.57 -23.92 -8.49
N VAL A 39 -1.77 -23.76 -9.02
CA VAL A 39 -2.03 -23.67 -10.45
C VAL A 39 -2.99 -22.53 -10.72
N VAL A 40 -2.66 -21.69 -11.68
CA VAL A 40 -3.51 -20.58 -12.10
C VAL A 40 -4.25 -20.95 -13.37
N VAL A 41 -5.56 -20.75 -13.39
CA VAL A 41 -6.42 -21.01 -14.54
C VAL A 41 -7.09 -19.70 -14.96
N GLY A 42 -6.86 -19.30 -16.21
CA GLY A 42 -7.46 -18.11 -16.81
C GLY A 42 -8.62 -18.45 -17.76
N ASN A 43 -9.15 -17.43 -18.42
CA ASN A 43 -10.24 -17.55 -19.39
C ASN A 43 -11.44 -18.36 -18.88
N LEU A 44 -11.84 -18.05 -17.66
CA LEU A 44 -12.96 -18.71 -17.00
C LEU A 44 -14.30 -18.39 -17.68
N PRO A 45 -15.24 -19.37 -17.75
CA PRO A 45 -16.57 -19.10 -18.30
C PRO A 45 -17.35 -18.16 -17.38
N PRO A 46 -18.47 -17.58 -17.85
CA PRO A 46 -19.40 -16.86 -17.00
C PRO A 46 -19.85 -17.68 -15.79
N ARG A 47 -20.04 -17.04 -14.67
CA ARG A 47 -20.54 -17.66 -13.43
C ARG A 47 -22.04 -17.93 -13.49
N PRO A 48 -22.51 -19.03 -12.83
CA PRO A 48 -21.73 -20.04 -12.12
C PRO A 48 -21.12 -21.08 -13.08
N PHE A 49 -19.98 -21.65 -12.72
CA PHE A 49 -19.35 -22.74 -13.46
C PHE A 49 -18.75 -23.78 -12.51
N ASN A 50 -18.49 -24.98 -13.02
CA ASN A 50 -17.90 -26.06 -12.26
C ASN A 50 -16.43 -26.28 -12.65
N ILE A 51 -15.61 -26.50 -11.64
CA ILE A 51 -14.19 -26.85 -11.77
C ILE A 51 -13.92 -28.15 -11.02
N ARG A 52 -13.07 -29.00 -11.56
CA ARG A 52 -12.60 -30.20 -10.88
C ARG A 52 -11.11 -30.44 -11.12
N MET A 53 -10.48 -31.10 -10.16
CA MET A 53 -9.15 -31.65 -10.33
C MET A 53 -9.26 -33.18 -10.43
N ARG A 54 -8.63 -33.73 -11.46
CA ARG A 54 -8.58 -35.17 -11.67
C ARG A 54 -7.13 -35.64 -11.49
N ARG A 55 -6.92 -36.50 -10.54
CA ARG A 55 -5.62 -37.13 -10.32
C ARG A 55 -5.43 -38.28 -11.29
N MET A 56 -4.27 -38.29 -11.95
CA MET A 56 -3.89 -39.32 -12.93
C MET A 56 -2.94 -40.34 -12.34
N THR A 57 -2.10 -39.92 -11.39
CA THR A 57 -1.18 -40.79 -10.68
C THR A 57 -1.95 -41.58 -9.59
N PRO A 58 -1.84 -42.91 -9.54
CA PRO A 58 -2.50 -43.69 -8.49
C PRO A 58 -1.93 -43.42 -7.10
N ASP A 59 -2.70 -43.72 -6.07
CA ASP A 59 -2.21 -43.67 -4.70
C ASP A 59 -1.09 -44.66 -4.47
N SER A 60 -0.11 -44.28 -3.66
CA SER A 60 0.94 -45.19 -3.23
C SER A 60 0.37 -46.33 -2.37
N THR A 61 0.87 -47.50 -2.60
CA THR A 61 0.54 -48.71 -1.83
C THR A 61 1.58 -49.00 -0.73
N THR A 62 2.59 -48.15 -0.56
CA THR A 62 3.66 -48.31 0.41
C THR A 62 3.77 -47.15 1.37
N ASP A 63 4.14 -47.41 2.62
CA ASP A 63 4.35 -46.38 3.63
C ASP A 63 5.62 -45.53 3.38
N GLN A 64 6.50 -45.99 2.52
CA GLN A 64 7.73 -45.26 2.17
C GLN A 64 7.50 -44.10 1.24
N LEU A 65 6.41 -44.11 0.48
CA LEU A 65 6.00 -43.05 -0.42
C LEU A 65 4.60 -42.58 -0.05
N GLN A 66 4.50 -41.36 0.46
CA GLN A 66 3.23 -40.71 0.73
C GLN A 66 2.95 -39.67 -0.34
N ASN A 67 2.10 -39.98 -1.29
CA ASN A 67 1.75 -39.12 -2.40
C ASN A 67 0.30 -38.66 -2.36
N LYS A 68 -0.36 -38.73 -1.19
CA LYS A 68 -1.74 -38.27 -1.01
C LYS A 68 -1.85 -36.80 -1.41
N THR A 69 -2.83 -36.49 -2.24
CA THR A 69 -3.02 -35.13 -2.76
C THR A 69 -4.38 -34.60 -2.33
N LEU A 70 -4.37 -33.43 -1.77
CA LEU A 70 -5.57 -32.75 -1.24
C LEU A 70 -5.74 -31.41 -1.94
N TRP A 71 -6.97 -31.03 -2.20
CA TRP A 71 -7.32 -29.65 -2.58
C TRP A 71 -7.42 -28.82 -1.31
N SER A 72 -6.46 -27.96 -1.07
CA SER A 72 -6.39 -27.15 0.15
C SER A 72 -7.31 -25.96 0.10
N SER A 73 -7.25 -25.18 -0.99
CA SER A 73 -8.03 -23.96 -1.14
C SER A 73 -8.12 -23.54 -2.60
N TYR A 74 -9.00 -22.61 -2.88
CA TYR A 74 -9.01 -21.85 -4.13
C TYR A 74 -9.02 -20.36 -3.81
N THR A 75 -8.44 -19.57 -4.69
CA THR A 75 -8.45 -18.11 -4.62
C THR A 75 -8.98 -17.57 -5.92
N GLU A 76 -9.96 -16.71 -5.84
CA GLU A 76 -10.41 -15.94 -6.99
C GLU A 76 -9.49 -14.75 -7.19
N ILE A 77 -8.87 -14.67 -8.39
CA ILE A 77 -8.01 -13.56 -8.78
C ILE A 77 -8.85 -12.62 -9.65
N ILE A 78 -9.06 -11.41 -9.19
CA ILE A 78 -9.74 -10.36 -9.94
C ILE A 78 -8.67 -9.33 -10.30
N ASP A 79 -8.25 -9.33 -11.56
CA ASP A 79 -7.30 -8.36 -12.08
C ASP A 79 -8.02 -7.01 -12.28
N VAL A 80 -7.86 -6.14 -11.32
CA VAL A 80 -8.40 -4.78 -11.39
C VAL A 80 -7.28 -3.82 -11.71
N LYS A 81 -7.43 -3.04 -12.76
CA LYS A 81 -6.53 -1.93 -13.05
C LYS A 81 -6.76 -0.84 -12.01
N GLN A 82 -5.96 -0.88 -10.95
CA GLN A 82 -6.03 0.10 -9.87
C GLN A 82 -5.11 1.28 -10.15
N CYS A 83 -5.56 2.46 -9.74
CA CYS A 83 -4.79 3.68 -9.80
C CYS A 83 -4.71 4.27 -8.39
N TYR A 84 -3.51 4.63 -7.99
CA TYR A 84 -3.24 5.22 -6.66
C TYR A 84 -2.62 6.61 -6.84
N PRO A 85 -3.39 7.62 -7.26
CA PRO A 85 -2.86 8.95 -7.46
C PRO A 85 -2.30 9.52 -6.15
N ASN A 86 -1.19 10.24 -6.26
CA ASN A 86 -0.48 10.86 -5.12
C ASN A 86 -0.07 9.88 -4.00
N THR A 87 0.11 8.61 -4.35
CA THR A 87 0.55 7.58 -3.41
C THR A 87 1.91 7.03 -3.85
N ALA A 88 2.89 7.07 -2.96
CA ALA A 88 4.16 6.41 -3.19
C ALA A 88 3.99 4.90 -3.00
N LEU A 89 4.29 4.13 -4.03
CA LEU A 89 4.22 2.68 -4.02
C LEU A 89 5.61 2.09 -4.24
N VAL A 90 5.94 1.07 -3.47
CA VAL A 90 7.15 0.28 -3.66
C VAL A 90 6.76 -1.17 -3.87
N GLY A 91 7.09 -1.70 -5.05
CA GLY A 91 7.00 -3.12 -5.33
C GLY A 91 8.29 -3.82 -4.89
N VAL A 92 8.14 -4.94 -4.21
CA VAL A 92 9.28 -5.73 -3.76
C VAL A 92 9.11 -7.17 -4.20
N GLN A 93 10.09 -7.68 -4.90
CA GLN A 93 10.20 -9.09 -5.26
C GLN A 93 11.39 -9.68 -4.51
N VAL A 94 11.16 -10.80 -3.84
CA VAL A 94 12.18 -11.50 -3.06
C VAL A 94 12.36 -12.89 -3.66
N ASP A 95 13.60 -13.24 -3.95
CA ASP A 95 13.97 -14.59 -4.39
C ASP A 95 14.07 -15.51 -3.18
N SER A 96 13.15 -16.47 -3.11
CA SER A 96 13.11 -17.44 -2.01
C SER A 96 14.28 -18.42 -2.01
N GLU A 97 14.95 -18.61 -3.15
CA GLU A 97 16.15 -19.48 -3.22
C GLU A 97 17.33 -18.84 -2.47
N GLN A 98 17.44 -17.50 -2.52
CA GLN A 98 18.53 -16.77 -1.85
C GLN A 98 18.23 -16.51 -0.36
N PHE A 99 16.99 -16.21 -0.03
CA PHE A 99 16.61 -15.79 1.32
C PHE A 99 15.92 -16.87 2.15
N GLY A 100 15.51 -17.98 1.53
CA GLY A 100 14.78 -19.05 2.20
C GLY A 100 13.51 -18.56 2.89
N SER A 101 13.34 -18.93 4.15
CA SER A 101 12.20 -18.48 4.98
C SER A 101 12.48 -17.18 5.76
N GLN A 102 13.61 -16.52 5.53
CA GLN A 102 13.95 -15.29 6.24
C GLN A 102 13.06 -14.13 5.79
N GLN A 103 12.49 -13.44 6.75
CA GLN A 103 11.75 -12.21 6.48
C GLN A 103 12.72 -11.05 6.26
N VAL A 104 12.69 -10.46 5.07
CA VAL A 104 13.53 -9.31 4.73
C VAL A 104 12.95 -8.06 5.36
N SER A 105 13.69 -7.47 6.31
CA SER A 105 13.34 -6.19 6.92
C SER A 105 13.85 -5.02 6.06
N ARG A 106 13.04 -3.96 5.95
CA ARG A 106 13.36 -2.76 5.13
C ARG A 106 12.92 -1.50 5.82
N ASN A 107 13.71 -0.45 5.64
CA ASN A 107 13.39 0.90 6.06
C ASN A 107 13.30 1.80 4.84
N TYR A 108 12.34 2.71 4.83
CA TYR A 108 12.13 3.64 3.74
C TYR A 108 12.22 5.08 4.24
N HIS A 109 13.01 5.90 3.57
CA HIS A 109 12.98 7.35 3.77
C HIS A 109 11.99 7.94 2.76
N LEU A 110 10.87 8.45 3.27
CA LEU A 110 9.78 8.95 2.44
C LEU A 110 9.66 10.47 2.54
N ARG A 111 9.40 11.10 1.39
CA ARG A 111 8.82 12.44 1.34
C ARG A 111 7.32 12.29 1.13
N GLY A 112 6.57 12.32 2.18
CA GLY A 112 5.13 12.32 2.18
C GLY A 112 4.67 13.59 2.85
N ARG A 113 3.65 14.23 2.45
CA ARG A 113 2.53 13.86 1.57
C ARG A 113 2.32 15.04 0.62
N ILE A 114 1.60 14.81 -0.49
CA ILE A 114 1.11 15.94 -1.29
C ILE A 114 -0.08 16.53 -0.57
N LEU A 115 0.02 17.83 -0.25
CA LEU A 115 -0.97 18.63 0.45
C LEU A 115 -1.58 19.67 -0.48
N GLN A 116 -2.65 20.31 -0.03
CA GLN A 116 -3.16 21.52 -0.64
C GLN A 116 -2.42 22.72 -0.03
N VAL A 117 -1.65 23.40 -0.85
CA VAL A 117 -0.94 24.63 -0.45
C VAL A 117 -1.49 25.82 -1.22
N PRO A 118 -1.34 27.09 -0.74
CA PRO A 118 -1.77 28.25 -1.50
C PRO A 118 -1.23 28.28 -2.92
N SER A 119 -2.06 28.68 -3.87
CA SER A 119 -1.70 28.74 -5.30
C SER A 119 -0.47 29.59 -5.58
N ASN A 120 -0.27 30.66 -4.79
CA ASN A 120 0.86 31.58 -4.88
C ASN A 120 2.10 31.16 -4.05
N TYR A 121 2.08 29.98 -3.42
CA TYR A 121 3.17 29.46 -2.59
C TYR A 121 4.12 28.57 -3.39
N ASN A 122 5.43 28.79 -3.21
CA ASN A 122 6.47 27.91 -3.71
C ASN A 122 7.06 27.11 -2.52
N PRO A 123 6.75 25.81 -2.38
CA PRO A 123 7.21 25.01 -1.24
C PRO A 123 8.74 24.79 -1.21
N GLN A 124 9.42 24.83 -2.36
CA GLN A 124 10.85 24.63 -2.45
C GLN A 124 11.62 25.85 -1.92
N THR A 125 11.19 27.06 -2.32
CA THR A 125 11.81 28.32 -1.86
C THR A 125 11.14 28.88 -0.62
N ARG A 126 9.98 28.34 -0.21
CA ARG A 126 9.14 28.79 0.91
C ARG A 126 8.67 30.23 0.77
N GLN A 127 8.49 30.69 -0.47
CA GLN A 127 8.07 32.05 -0.78
C GLN A 127 6.63 32.12 -1.28
N TYR A 128 5.98 33.19 -0.94
CA TYR A 128 4.64 33.54 -1.39
C TYR A 128 4.75 34.72 -2.36
N SER A 129 4.16 34.61 -3.55
CA SER A 129 4.23 35.63 -4.59
C SER A 129 2.88 36.34 -4.78
N GLY A 130 2.92 37.66 -4.76
CA GLY A 130 1.73 38.49 -4.99
C GLY A 130 0.65 38.35 -3.93
N ILE A 131 -0.58 38.72 -4.29
CA ILE A 131 -1.75 38.57 -3.43
C ILE A 131 -2.36 37.19 -3.66
N TRP A 132 -2.61 36.46 -2.57
CA TRP A 132 -3.29 35.18 -2.66
C TRP A 132 -4.80 35.37 -2.90
N ASP A 133 -5.35 34.70 -3.88
CA ASP A 133 -6.76 34.68 -4.21
C ASP A 133 -7.61 33.68 -3.41
N GLY A 134 -6.99 32.96 -2.46
CA GLY A 134 -7.65 31.95 -1.64
C GLY A 134 -7.76 30.58 -2.30
N THR A 135 -7.20 30.36 -3.49
CA THR A 135 -7.16 29.06 -4.16
C THR A 135 -5.94 28.23 -3.74
N PHE A 136 -6.06 26.92 -3.90
CA PHE A 136 -5.02 25.95 -3.54
C PHE A 136 -4.50 25.19 -4.75
N LYS A 137 -3.29 24.64 -4.61
CA LYS A 137 -2.71 23.69 -5.55
C LYS A 137 -2.08 22.50 -4.81
N PRO A 138 -2.03 21.31 -5.42
CA PRO A 138 -1.36 20.16 -4.83
C PRO A 138 0.17 20.34 -4.88
N ALA A 139 0.84 20.17 -3.76
CA ALA A 139 2.29 20.14 -3.68
C ALA A 139 2.77 19.44 -2.41
N TYR A 140 4.01 18.92 -2.43
CA TYR A 140 4.67 18.50 -1.21
C TYR A 140 5.07 19.73 -0.38
N SER A 141 4.76 19.71 0.89
CA SER A 141 5.20 20.73 1.85
C SER A 141 5.29 20.12 3.25
N ASN A 142 6.27 20.58 4.02
CA ASN A 142 6.33 20.33 5.46
C ASN A 142 6.03 21.60 6.29
N ASN A 143 5.37 22.57 5.69
CA ASN A 143 4.90 23.74 6.42
C ASN A 143 3.76 23.32 7.37
N MET A 144 3.92 23.63 8.65
CA MET A 144 3.01 23.17 9.71
C MET A 144 1.57 23.66 9.51
N ALA A 145 1.35 24.86 9.01
CA ALA A 145 0.00 25.40 8.79
C ALA A 145 -0.73 24.63 7.67
N TRP A 146 -0.03 24.26 6.59
CA TRP A 146 -0.63 23.51 5.48
C TRP A 146 -0.82 22.03 5.81
N CYS A 147 0.03 21.48 6.67
CA CYS A 147 -0.21 20.17 7.26
C CYS A 147 -1.47 20.18 8.15
N LEU A 148 -1.67 21.22 8.95
CA LEU A 148 -2.86 21.38 9.76
C LEU A 148 -4.12 21.55 8.90
N TRP A 149 -4.07 22.37 7.84
CA TRP A 149 -5.14 22.50 6.86
C TRP A 149 -5.57 21.15 6.29
N ASP A 150 -4.61 20.33 5.89
CA ASP A 150 -4.85 18.98 5.35
C ASP A 150 -5.55 18.09 6.39
N MET A 151 -5.06 18.08 7.63
CA MET A 151 -5.68 17.31 8.72
C MET A 151 -7.12 17.75 9.03
N LEU A 152 -7.41 19.02 8.93
CA LEU A 152 -8.75 19.56 9.19
C LEU A 152 -9.72 19.29 8.04
N THR A 153 -9.25 19.33 6.79
CA THR A 153 -10.13 19.38 5.62
C THR A 153 -10.14 18.12 4.77
N HIS A 154 -9.16 17.22 4.94
CA HIS A 154 -9.09 16.02 4.10
C HIS A 154 -10.19 15.01 4.46
N PRO A 155 -11.01 14.54 3.48
CA PRO A 155 -12.20 13.74 3.75
C PRO A 155 -11.89 12.29 4.14
N ARG A 156 -10.71 11.75 3.81
CA ARG A 156 -10.39 10.34 4.05
C ARG A 156 -9.74 10.10 5.42
N TYR A 157 -8.68 10.83 5.74
CA TYR A 157 -7.90 10.64 6.97
C TYR A 157 -7.97 11.82 7.92
N GLY A 158 -8.48 12.95 7.46
CA GLY A 158 -8.69 14.16 8.25
C GLY A 158 -10.13 14.29 8.75
N MET A 159 -10.44 15.48 9.19
CA MET A 159 -11.77 15.82 9.72
C MET A 159 -12.75 16.30 8.63
N GLY A 160 -12.40 16.22 7.34
CA GLY A 160 -13.15 16.79 6.22
C GLY A 160 -14.55 16.21 5.98
N LYS A 161 -14.92 15.11 6.65
CA LYS A 161 -16.31 14.63 6.71
C LYS A 161 -17.18 15.37 7.74
N ARG A 162 -16.54 16.10 8.67
CA ARG A 162 -17.20 16.81 9.77
C ARG A 162 -17.04 18.32 9.65
N LEU A 163 -15.90 18.76 9.11
CA LEU A 163 -15.57 20.16 8.89
C LEU A 163 -15.50 20.41 7.39
N GLY A 164 -16.27 21.38 6.92
CA GLY A 164 -16.10 21.90 5.56
C GLY A 164 -14.91 22.86 5.47
N ALA A 165 -14.41 23.11 4.26
CA ALA A 165 -13.33 24.08 4.05
C ALA A 165 -13.72 25.51 4.51
N ALA A 166 -15.03 25.84 4.52
CA ALA A 166 -15.54 27.10 5.02
C ALA A 166 -15.51 27.22 6.55
N ASP A 167 -15.41 26.11 7.27
CA ASP A 167 -15.36 26.11 8.74
C ASP A 167 -13.95 26.40 9.28
N VAL A 168 -12.96 26.46 8.39
CA VAL A 168 -11.55 26.70 8.74
C VAL A 168 -11.11 28.03 8.14
N ASP A 169 -10.60 28.93 8.98
CA ASP A 169 -10.10 30.23 8.52
C ASP A 169 -8.74 30.05 7.78
N LYS A 170 -8.83 29.86 6.47
CA LYS A 170 -7.66 29.71 5.61
C LYS A 170 -6.78 30.97 5.56
N TRP A 171 -7.37 32.18 5.77
CA TRP A 171 -6.62 33.42 5.76
C TRP A 171 -5.76 33.59 7.00
N ALA A 172 -6.27 33.19 8.17
CA ALA A 172 -5.50 33.14 9.39
C ALA A 172 -4.35 32.10 9.26
N LEU A 173 -4.64 30.92 8.69
CA LEU A 173 -3.62 29.91 8.41
C LEU A 173 -2.56 30.39 7.41
N TYR A 174 -2.92 31.21 6.44
CA TYR A 174 -1.97 31.81 5.50
C TYR A 174 -0.93 32.69 6.24
N VAL A 175 -1.36 33.51 7.17
CA VAL A 175 -0.44 34.32 8.01
C VAL A 175 0.45 33.44 8.87
N ILE A 176 -0.11 32.37 9.47
CA ILE A 176 0.66 31.41 10.26
C ILE A 176 1.65 30.66 9.36
N GLY A 177 1.24 30.27 8.16
CA GLY A 177 2.11 29.61 7.18
C GLY A 177 3.31 30.46 6.79
N GLN A 178 3.10 31.74 6.55
CA GLN A 178 4.19 32.70 6.32
C GLN A 178 5.14 32.80 7.53
N LYS A 179 4.59 32.82 8.75
CA LYS A 179 5.40 32.82 9.97
C LYS A 179 6.22 31.53 10.11
N CYS A 180 5.64 30.37 9.78
CA CYS A 180 6.35 29.08 9.81
C CYS A 180 7.55 29.06 8.86
N ASP A 181 7.45 29.72 7.71
CA ASP A 181 8.49 29.76 6.68
C ASP A 181 9.53 30.88 6.88
N GLN A 182 9.38 31.71 7.92
CA GLN A 182 10.41 32.69 8.24
C GLN A 182 11.74 32.00 8.51
N SER A 183 12.79 32.50 7.86
CA SER A 183 14.16 32.02 8.08
C SER A 183 14.66 32.46 9.46
N VAL A 184 15.18 31.51 10.22
CA VAL A 184 15.81 31.72 11.52
C VAL A 184 17.22 31.08 11.53
N PRO A 185 18.13 31.54 12.38
CA PRO A 185 19.43 30.89 12.52
C PRO A 185 19.29 29.42 12.97
N ASP A 186 20.03 28.52 12.34
CA ASP A 186 20.04 27.08 12.67
C ASP A 186 21.03 26.70 13.79
N GLY A 187 21.79 27.66 14.32
CA GLY A 187 22.80 27.45 15.35
C GLY A 187 24.17 26.95 14.82
N PHE A 188 24.26 26.64 13.52
CA PHE A 188 25.50 26.15 12.87
C PHE A 188 26.06 27.12 11.84
N GLY A 189 25.57 28.36 11.83
CA GLY A 189 26.01 29.41 10.90
C GLY A 189 25.19 29.49 9.61
N GLY A 190 24.16 28.67 9.48
CA GLY A 190 23.17 28.70 8.41
C GLY A 190 21.82 29.20 8.89
N THR A 191 20.81 28.93 8.09
CA THR A 191 19.41 29.24 8.41
C THR A 191 18.48 28.07 8.11
N GLU A 192 17.38 28.00 8.86
CA GLU A 192 16.30 27.04 8.70
C GLU A 192 14.94 27.71 8.76
N PRO A 193 13.85 27.07 8.29
CA PRO A 193 12.51 27.56 8.53
C PRO A 193 12.18 27.54 10.01
N ARG A 194 11.45 28.54 10.47
CA ARG A 194 11.09 28.70 11.90
C ARG A 194 10.37 27.47 12.45
N ILE A 195 9.42 26.90 11.69
CA ILE A 195 8.59 25.76 12.13
C ILE A 195 8.36 24.84 10.93
N THR A 196 8.69 23.55 11.10
CA THR A 196 8.41 22.52 10.10
C THR A 196 7.68 21.33 10.71
N CYS A 197 6.89 20.63 9.91
CA CYS A 197 6.23 19.40 10.28
C CYS A 197 6.92 18.20 9.60
N ASN A 198 7.64 17.42 10.40
CA ASN A 198 8.27 16.17 9.97
C ASN A 198 7.83 15.05 10.89
N ALA A 199 6.52 14.79 10.94
CA ALA A 199 5.90 13.82 11.81
C ALA A 199 5.51 12.54 11.06
N TYR A 200 5.65 11.39 11.73
CA TYR A 200 5.14 10.11 11.30
C TYR A 200 4.16 9.58 12.35
N LEU A 201 2.86 9.71 12.04
CA LEU A 201 1.79 9.34 12.95
C LEU A 201 1.36 7.89 12.67
N THR A 202 1.79 6.95 13.49
CA THR A 202 1.55 5.51 13.32
C THR A 202 0.56 4.92 14.32
N THR A 203 0.38 5.59 15.46
CA THR A 203 -0.51 5.13 16.53
C THR A 203 -1.85 5.82 16.48
N GLN A 204 -2.91 5.08 16.78
CA GLN A 204 -4.24 5.67 16.94
C GLN A 204 -4.26 6.58 18.15
N ARG A 205 -4.59 7.87 17.94
CA ARG A 205 -4.75 8.89 18.97
C ARG A 205 -6.07 9.63 18.76
N LYS A 206 -6.54 10.30 19.83
CA LYS A 206 -7.68 11.21 19.68
C LYS A 206 -7.29 12.37 18.75
N ALA A 207 -8.18 12.73 17.83
CA ALA A 207 -7.92 13.82 16.89
C ALA A 207 -7.57 15.14 17.60
N TRP A 208 -8.23 15.42 18.74
CA TRP A 208 -7.97 16.60 19.55
C TRP A 208 -6.52 16.67 20.07
N ASP A 209 -5.96 15.55 20.51
CA ASP A 209 -4.59 15.50 21.05
C ASP A 209 -3.58 15.83 19.94
N VAL A 210 -3.79 15.26 18.74
CA VAL A 210 -2.93 15.54 17.59
C VAL A 210 -3.03 17.01 17.16
N LEU A 211 -4.25 17.56 17.08
CA LEU A 211 -4.45 18.97 16.75
C LEU A 211 -3.84 19.91 17.78
N SER A 212 -3.96 19.56 19.07
CA SER A 212 -3.34 20.32 20.15
C SER A 212 -1.81 20.35 20.06
N ASP A 213 -1.19 19.24 19.68
CA ASP A 213 0.26 19.17 19.45
C ASP A 213 0.65 20.11 18.31
N PHE A 214 -0.08 20.09 17.19
CA PHE A 214 0.16 21.00 16.06
C PHE A 214 0.03 22.46 16.44
N CYS A 215 -1.05 22.82 17.12
CA CYS A 215 -1.29 24.20 17.58
C CYS A 215 -0.21 24.63 18.58
N SER A 216 0.23 23.75 19.46
CA SER A 216 1.26 24.04 20.45
C SER A 216 2.62 24.32 19.80
N ALA A 217 2.96 23.60 18.72
CA ALA A 217 4.18 23.79 17.99
C ALA A 217 4.23 25.11 17.18
N MET A 218 3.07 25.71 16.89
CA MET A 218 2.96 26.95 16.11
C MET A 218 2.85 28.23 16.97
N ARG A 219 2.95 28.15 18.28
CA ARG A 219 2.88 29.29 19.23
C ARG A 219 4.06 30.22 19.14
#